data_42e0d29c493518fdbcabc3e19b3a9bd3
#
_entry.id   42e0d29c493518fdbcabc3e19b3a9bd3
#
_cell.length_a   1.000
_cell.length_b   1.000
_cell.length_c   1.000
_cell.angle_alpha   90.00
_cell.angle_beta   90.00
_cell.angle_gamma   90.00
#
_symmetry.space_group_name_H-M   'P 1'
#
loop_
_entity.id
_entity.type
_entity.pdbx_description
1 polymer ?
#
loop_
_entity_poly.entity_id
_entity_poly.type
_entity_poly.pdbx_seq_one_letter_code
_entity_poly.pdbx_strand_id
1 'polypeptide(L)'
;MNSTVMAARPSTPNNKIKQGAGENIGTFFIYLVVFLFAVMCILPFILVVIVSLSSEKSITLNGYSFWPSEWSTAAYEMLFLPSSAVPQAYLVTGISTVFGTLVASFITFGAGYTLANRSCRYRNGLSLYFYVTMVFSAGLVPWYMMCKSLGCYDNIWALIVPSLMFNPFNMFLVRNFVRGIPAELNESAKIDGAGEVRIAFSIYFPLCLPVLATIALFYAIGYWNNYF
;
A
#
# COMPACT_ATOMS: atom_id res chain seq x y z
N MET A 1 -48.29 -19.22 -35.78
CA MET A 1 -47.15 -20.08 -36.07
C MET A 1 -45.92 -19.15 -36.14
N ASN A 2 -45.26 -18.93 -35.01
CA ASN A 2 -44.02 -18.15 -34.95
C ASN A 2 -42.93 -19.10 -34.48
N SER A 3 -42.06 -19.51 -35.42
CA SER A 3 -40.88 -20.30 -35.18
C SER A 3 -39.73 -19.35 -34.77
N THR A 4 -39.43 -19.34 -33.48
CA THR A 4 -38.26 -18.62 -32.93
C THR A 4 -36.98 -19.35 -33.34
N VAL A 5 -36.23 -18.78 -34.26
CA VAL A 5 -34.92 -19.28 -34.67
C VAL A 5 -33.94 -18.97 -33.55
N MET A 6 -33.57 -20.01 -32.81
CA MET A 6 -32.50 -19.97 -31.80
C MET A 6 -31.16 -19.87 -32.51
N ALA A 7 -30.55 -18.67 -32.53
CA ALA A 7 -29.21 -18.46 -33.06
C ALA A 7 -28.17 -19.20 -32.19
N ALA A 8 -27.56 -20.22 -32.76
CA ALA A 8 -26.48 -20.97 -32.15
C ALA A 8 -25.26 -20.02 -31.91
N ARG A 9 -24.81 -19.92 -30.68
CA ARG A 9 -23.53 -19.20 -30.34
C ARG A 9 -22.38 -19.87 -31.07
N PRO A 10 -21.52 -19.11 -31.77
CA PRO A 10 -20.34 -19.70 -32.39
C PRO A 10 -19.42 -20.21 -31.28
N SER A 11 -19.10 -21.51 -31.35
CA SER A 11 -18.07 -22.12 -30.51
C SER A 11 -16.72 -21.51 -30.85
N THR A 12 -16.11 -20.79 -29.89
CA THR A 12 -14.72 -20.33 -30.02
C THR A 12 -13.81 -21.55 -30.22
N PRO A 13 -13.02 -21.59 -31.32
CA PRO A 13 -12.10 -22.69 -31.53
C PRO A 13 -11.06 -22.69 -30.40
N ASN A 14 -10.99 -23.79 -29.68
CA ASN A 14 -10.02 -24.02 -28.62
C ASN A 14 -8.65 -24.27 -29.28
N ASN A 15 -7.97 -23.17 -29.68
CA ASN A 15 -6.70 -23.20 -30.38
C ASN A 15 -5.58 -23.52 -29.36
N LYS A 16 -5.53 -24.77 -28.91
CA LYS A 16 -4.38 -25.28 -28.15
C LYS A 16 -3.21 -25.35 -29.12
N ILE A 17 -2.36 -24.35 -29.07
CA ILE A 17 -1.06 -24.36 -29.74
C ILE A 17 -0.31 -25.57 -29.18
N LYS A 18 0.00 -26.57 -30.03
CA LYS A 18 0.83 -27.73 -29.66
C LYS A 18 2.21 -27.18 -29.38
N GLN A 19 2.58 -27.11 -28.13
CA GLN A 19 3.93 -26.71 -27.71
C GLN A 19 4.93 -27.76 -28.23
N GLY A 20 5.92 -27.32 -28.99
CA GLY A 20 7.01 -28.19 -29.46
C GLY A 20 7.90 -28.64 -28.30
N ALA A 21 8.62 -29.76 -28.46
CA ALA A 21 9.53 -30.29 -27.42
C ALA A 21 10.57 -29.23 -26.96
N GLY A 22 11.06 -28.38 -27.86
CA GLY A 22 11.98 -27.30 -27.54
C GLY A 22 11.36 -26.19 -26.67
N GLU A 23 10.07 -25.92 -26.85
CA GLU A 23 9.32 -24.94 -26.07
C GLU A 23 9.08 -25.44 -24.64
N ASN A 24 8.84 -26.75 -24.46
CA ASN A 24 8.71 -27.39 -23.15
C ASN A 24 10.04 -27.37 -22.38
N ILE A 25 11.17 -27.57 -23.04
CA ILE A 25 12.50 -27.49 -22.41
C ILE A 25 12.79 -26.04 -21.97
N GLY A 26 12.52 -25.06 -22.82
CA GLY A 26 12.67 -23.65 -22.48
C GLY A 26 11.80 -23.24 -21.29
N THR A 27 10.55 -23.69 -21.28
CA THR A 27 9.59 -23.44 -20.20
C THR A 27 10.06 -24.08 -18.88
N PHE A 28 10.61 -25.32 -18.93
CA PHE A 28 11.18 -25.98 -17.76
C PHE A 28 12.34 -25.18 -17.15
N PHE A 29 13.27 -24.68 -17.97
CA PHE A 29 14.37 -23.84 -17.49
C PHE A 29 13.88 -22.53 -16.87
N ILE A 30 12.87 -21.90 -17.42
CA ILE A 30 12.27 -20.69 -16.85
C ILE A 30 11.68 -21.00 -15.47
N TYR A 31 10.89 -22.07 -15.35
CA TYR A 31 10.33 -22.46 -14.05
C TYR A 31 11.40 -22.84 -13.03
N LEU A 32 12.47 -23.51 -13.46
CA LEU A 32 13.59 -23.86 -12.60
C LEU A 32 14.29 -22.61 -12.05
N VAL A 33 14.56 -21.62 -12.91
CA VAL A 33 15.18 -20.34 -12.50
C VAL A 33 14.28 -19.59 -11.54
N VAL A 34 12.98 -19.47 -11.87
CA VAL A 34 12.00 -18.79 -10.99
C VAL A 34 11.88 -19.51 -9.65
N PHE A 35 11.86 -20.84 -9.65
CA PHE A 35 11.82 -21.65 -8.43
C PHE A 35 13.06 -21.43 -7.55
N LEU A 36 14.25 -21.48 -8.14
CA LEU A 36 15.52 -21.25 -7.42
C LEU A 36 15.55 -19.82 -6.84
N PHE A 37 15.10 -18.85 -7.62
CA PHE A 37 15.00 -17.47 -7.14
C PHE A 37 14.00 -17.33 -5.98
N ALA A 38 12.84 -17.98 -6.07
CA ALA A 38 11.84 -17.99 -5.00
C ALA A 38 12.39 -18.63 -3.72
N VAL A 39 13.09 -19.77 -3.85
CA VAL A 39 13.76 -20.44 -2.71
C VAL A 39 14.79 -19.50 -2.08
N MET A 40 15.63 -18.86 -2.89
CA MET A 40 16.64 -17.91 -2.41
C MET A 40 16.03 -16.71 -1.67
N CYS A 41 14.85 -16.24 -2.11
CA CYS A 41 14.12 -15.17 -1.41
C CYS A 41 13.51 -15.62 -0.07
N ILE A 42 13.10 -16.90 0.04
CA ILE A 42 12.47 -17.44 1.25
C ILE A 42 13.51 -17.80 2.32
N LEU A 43 14.71 -18.24 1.92
CA LEU A 43 15.78 -18.67 2.83
C LEU A 43 16.08 -17.68 3.98
N PRO A 44 16.25 -16.37 3.74
CA PRO A 44 16.50 -15.40 4.82
C PRO A 44 15.38 -15.36 5.85
N PHE A 45 14.12 -15.47 5.42
CA PHE A 45 12.96 -15.46 6.33
C PHE A 45 12.95 -16.71 7.21
N ILE A 46 13.23 -17.90 6.63
CA ILE A 46 13.36 -19.14 7.39
C ILE A 46 14.48 -19.00 8.41
N LEU A 47 15.64 -18.45 8.00
CA LEU A 47 16.77 -18.26 8.90
C LEU A 47 16.40 -17.35 10.10
N VAL A 48 15.72 -16.24 9.84
CA VAL A 48 15.26 -15.31 10.90
C VAL A 48 14.34 -16.05 11.89
N VAL A 49 13.39 -16.85 11.41
CA VAL A 49 12.49 -17.63 12.28
C VAL A 49 13.26 -18.65 13.11
N ILE A 50 14.21 -19.38 12.50
CA ILE A 50 15.02 -20.36 13.22
C ILE A 50 15.89 -19.69 14.28
N VAL A 51 16.56 -18.59 13.94
CA VAL A 51 17.41 -17.83 14.86
C VAL A 51 16.59 -17.26 16.02
N SER A 52 15.37 -16.77 15.76
CA SER A 52 14.49 -16.26 16.83
C SER A 52 14.05 -17.32 17.86
N LEU A 53 14.08 -18.59 17.45
CA LEU A 53 13.78 -19.75 18.30
C LEU A 53 15.04 -20.46 18.82
N SER A 54 16.23 -19.88 18.62
CA SER A 54 17.50 -20.45 19.04
C SER A 54 17.94 -19.88 20.39
N SER A 55 18.64 -20.72 21.22
CA SER A 55 19.21 -20.20 22.45
C SER A 55 20.37 -19.25 22.18
N GLU A 56 20.57 -18.25 23.03
CA GLU A 56 21.67 -17.29 22.96
C GLU A 56 23.04 -17.99 22.95
N LYS A 57 23.19 -19.09 23.69
CA LYS A 57 24.38 -19.92 23.70
C LYS A 57 24.65 -20.56 22.35
N SER A 58 23.60 -21.09 21.71
CA SER A 58 23.71 -21.70 20.39
C SER A 58 24.19 -20.69 19.34
N ILE A 59 23.65 -19.45 19.37
CA ILE A 59 24.02 -18.37 18.46
C ILE A 59 25.46 -17.91 18.70
N THR A 60 25.86 -17.77 19.97
CA THR A 60 27.21 -17.30 20.33
C THR A 60 28.31 -18.31 19.97
N LEU A 61 28.04 -19.61 20.13
CA LEU A 61 29.02 -20.66 19.86
C LEU A 61 29.09 -21.06 18.38
N ASN A 62 27.94 -21.15 17.69
CA ASN A 62 27.83 -21.70 16.34
C ASN A 62 27.50 -20.66 15.27
N GLY A 63 27.25 -19.41 15.66
CA GLY A 63 26.76 -18.38 14.74
C GLY A 63 25.33 -18.62 14.30
N TYR A 64 24.93 -17.90 13.26
CA TYR A 64 23.60 -18.07 12.64
C TYR A 64 23.57 -19.36 11.81
N SER A 65 22.79 -20.34 12.23
CA SER A 65 22.68 -21.66 11.59
C SER A 65 21.22 -22.01 11.32
N PHE A 66 20.97 -22.75 10.23
CA PHE A 66 19.65 -23.35 9.97
C PHE A 66 19.30 -24.49 10.92
N TRP A 67 20.29 -24.99 11.69
CA TRP A 67 20.09 -26.09 12.65
C TRP A 67 20.70 -25.71 13.99
N PRO A 68 19.92 -25.08 14.88
CA PRO A 68 20.41 -24.67 16.19
C PRO A 68 20.71 -25.89 17.08
N SER A 69 21.73 -25.82 17.92
CA SER A 69 22.07 -26.87 18.88
C SER A 69 21.00 -26.97 19.98
N GLU A 70 20.38 -25.85 20.36
CA GLU A 70 19.34 -25.77 21.38
C GLU A 70 18.24 -24.82 20.94
N TRP A 71 17.00 -25.30 21.03
CA TRP A 71 15.80 -24.49 20.80
C TRP A 71 15.39 -23.79 22.08
N SER A 72 15.01 -22.50 21.97
CA SER A 72 14.60 -21.71 23.13
C SER A 72 13.57 -20.64 22.76
N THR A 73 12.59 -20.41 23.61
CA THR A 73 11.61 -19.31 23.52
C THR A 73 11.99 -18.11 24.38
N ALA A 74 13.15 -18.14 25.03
CA ALA A 74 13.59 -17.12 25.97
C ALA A 74 13.61 -15.69 25.36
N ALA A 75 13.95 -15.56 24.07
CA ALA A 75 13.89 -14.29 23.37
C ALA A 75 12.47 -13.71 23.35
N TYR A 76 11.46 -14.53 23.12
CA TYR A 76 10.05 -14.09 23.13
C TYR A 76 9.55 -13.78 24.56
N GLU A 77 9.96 -14.57 25.55
CA GLU A 77 9.64 -14.29 26.97
C GLU A 77 10.20 -12.93 27.39
N MET A 78 11.43 -12.61 26.99
CA MET A 78 12.05 -11.30 27.25
C MET A 78 11.30 -10.14 26.61
N LEU A 79 10.75 -10.33 25.40
CA LEU A 79 9.97 -9.30 24.69
C LEU A 79 8.68 -8.93 25.43
N PHE A 80 8.06 -9.88 26.13
CA PHE A 80 6.80 -9.69 26.86
C PHE A 80 6.96 -9.43 28.36
N LEU A 81 8.18 -9.21 28.83
CA LEU A 81 8.39 -8.81 30.22
C LEU A 81 7.73 -7.44 30.50
N PRO A 82 7.20 -7.20 31.72
CA PRO A 82 6.59 -5.92 32.09
C PRO A 82 7.54 -4.72 31.95
N SER A 83 8.84 -4.95 32.01
CA SER A 83 9.90 -3.93 31.81
C SER A 83 10.24 -3.68 30.34
N SER A 84 9.72 -4.46 29.41
CA SER A 84 10.00 -4.31 27.98
C SER A 84 9.20 -3.16 27.37
N ALA A 85 9.85 -2.31 26.60
CA ALA A 85 9.20 -1.25 25.82
C ALA A 85 8.50 -1.78 24.55
N VAL A 86 8.70 -3.05 24.19
CA VAL A 86 8.25 -3.62 22.93
C VAL A 86 6.72 -3.67 22.80
N PRO A 87 5.94 -4.13 23.79
CA PRO A 87 4.48 -4.14 23.68
C PRO A 87 3.90 -2.73 23.49
N GLN A 88 4.45 -1.74 24.19
CA GLN A 88 4.04 -0.35 24.05
C GLN A 88 4.38 0.19 22.65
N ALA A 89 5.55 -0.12 22.12
CA ALA A 89 5.93 0.26 20.77
C ALA A 89 4.98 -0.33 19.72
N TYR A 90 4.60 -1.61 19.84
CA TYR A 90 3.60 -2.24 18.96
C TYR A 90 2.25 -1.56 19.04
N LEU A 91 1.80 -1.17 20.23
CA LEU A 91 0.53 -0.47 20.41
C LEU A 91 0.57 0.90 19.74
N VAL A 92 1.63 1.67 19.94
CA VAL A 92 1.82 2.99 19.29
C VAL A 92 1.87 2.84 17.77
N THR A 93 2.65 1.89 17.24
CA THR A 93 2.72 1.61 15.81
C THR A 93 1.38 1.17 15.26
N GLY A 94 0.65 0.30 15.95
CA GLY A 94 -0.69 -0.14 15.54
C GLY A 94 -1.68 1.02 15.46
N ILE A 95 -1.74 1.86 16.48
CA ILE A 95 -2.62 3.04 16.52
C ILE A 95 -2.24 4.03 15.41
N SER A 96 -0.96 4.37 15.28
CA SER A 96 -0.50 5.32 14.25
C SER A 96 -0.75 4.79 12.85
N THR A 97 -0.57 3.49 12.61
CA THR A 97 -0.85 2.87 11.31
C THR A 97 -2.33 2.93 10.97
N VAL A 98 -3.21 2.48 11.86
CA VAL A 98 -4.66 2.44 11.57
C VAL A 98 -5.21 3.87 11.42
N PHE A 99 -4.99 4.71 12.42
CA PHE A 99 -5.50 6.07 12.43
C PHE A 99 -4.89 6.91 11.31
N GLY A 100 -3.56 6.86 11.16
CA GLY A 100 -2.83 7.59 10.12
C GLY A 100 -3.27 7.19 8.71
N THR A 101 -3.43 5.89 8.45
CA THR A 101 -3.89 5.38 7.14
C THR A 101 -5.30 5.87 6.81
N LEU A 102 -6.23 5.82 7.76
CA LEU A 102 -7.60 6.28 7.54
C LEU A 102 -7.64 7.78 7.21
N VAL A 103 -6.98 8.59 8.03
CA VAL A 103 -6.94 10.05 7.83
C VAL A 103 -6.24 10.41 6.52
N ALA A 104 -5.07 9.83 6.25
CA ALA A 104 -4.31 10.07 5.03
C ALA A 104 -5.08 9.67 3.77
N SER A 105 -5.75 8.51 3.78
CA SER A 105 -6.56 8.06 2.65
C SER A 105 -7.75 8.98 2.39
N PHE A 106 -8.40 9.46 3.45
CA PHE A 106 -9.53 10.37 3.35
C PHE A 106 -9.12 11.73 2.78
N ILE A 107 -8.04 12.32 3.28
CA ILE A 107 -7.48 13.60 2.79
C ILE A 107 -7.04 13.44 1.33
N THR A 108 -6.35 12.35 1.01
CA THR A 108 -5.87 12.05 -0.34
C THR A 108 -7.01 11.85 -1.33
N PHE A 109 -8.11 11.20 -0.92
CA PHE A 109 -9.31 11.10 -1.72
C PHE A 109 -9.89 12.47 -2.03
N GLY A 110 -10.11 13.31 -1.01
CA GLY A 110 -10.66 14.66 -1.19
C GLY A 110 -9.82 15.52 -2.13
N ALA A 111 -8.49 15.49 -1.98
CA ALA A 111 -7.56 16.21 -2.85
C ALA A 111 -7.59 15.67 -4.28
N GLY A 112 -7.52 14.33 -4.46
CA GLY A 112 -7.56 13.68 -5.76
C GLY A 112 -8.87 13.93 -6.51
N TYR A 113 -10.01 13.81 -5.84
CA TYR A 113 -11.33 14.13 -6.38
C TYR A 113 -11.42 15.60 -6.84
N THR A 114 -11.01 16.54 -5.97
CA THR A 114 -11.04 17.98 -6.30
C THR A 114 -10.19 18.29 -7.52
N LEU A 115 -8.99 17.72 -7.65
CA LEU A 115 -8.10 17.94 -8.79
C LEU A 115 -8.53 17.18 -10.05
N ALA A 116 -9.35 16.16 -9.93
CA ALA A 116 -9.96 15.48 -11.07
C ALA A 116 -11.11 16.29 -11.66
N ASN A 117 -11.86 17.02 -10.81
CA ASN A 117 -13.04 17.78 -11.22
C ASN A 117 -12.68 18.89 -12.21
N ARG A 118 -13.37 18.91 -13.36
CA ARG A 118 -13.18 19.94 -14.40
C ARG A 118 -13.62 21.34 -13.97
N SER A 119 -14.52 21.44 -13.02
CA SER A 119 -15.02 22.71 -12.48
C SER A 119 -14.00 23.43 -11.58
N CYS A 120 -12.97 22.74 -11.10
CA CYS A 120 -11.92 23.35 -10.27
C CYS A 120 -11.02 24.25 -11.14
N ARG A 121 -11.13 25.57 -10.96
CA ARG A 121 -10.39 26.60 -11.72
C ARG A 121 -8.88 26.46 -11.57
N TYR A 122 -8.40 26.15 -10.38
CA TYR A 122 -6.97 26.13 -10.04
C TYR A 122 -6.32 24.75 -10.17
N ARG A 123 -7.03 23.76 -10.71
CA ARG A 123 -6.57 22.35 -10.78
C ARG A 123 -5.18 22.15 -11.39
N ASN A 124 -4.86 22.93 -12.44
CA ASN A 124 -3.57 22.80 -13.15
C ASN A 124 -2.41 23.37 -12.31
N GLY A 125 -2.63 24.55 -11.70
CA GLY A 125 -1.63 25.18 -10.82
C GLY A 125 -1.36 24.34 -9.57
N LEU A 126 -2.43 23.86 -8.91
CA LEU A 126 -2.31 22.97 -7.76
C LEU A 126 -1.64 21.64 -8.13
N SER A 127 -1.97 21.08 -9.29
CA SER A 127 -1.31 19.86 -9.76
C SER A 127 0.18 20.06 -10.01
N LEU A 128 0.57 21.20 -10.58
CA LEU A 128 1.97 21.54 -10.76
C LEU A 128 2.67 21.73 -9.42
N TYR A 129 2.04 22.43 -8.48
CA TYR A 129 2.57 22.60 -7.13
C TYR A 129 2.85 21.25 -6.45
N PHE A 130 1.87 20.33 -6.42
CA PHE A 130 2.06 19.00 -5.84
C PHE A 130 3.08 18.16 -6.62
N TYR A 131 3.16 18.31 -7.93
CA TYR A 131 4.19 17.64 -8.72
C TYR A 131 5.60 18.11 -8.36
N VAL A 132 5.79 19.43 -8.22
CA VAL A 132 7.08 20.00 -7.79
C VAL A 132 7.47 19.48 -6.41
N THR A 133 6.54 19.48 -5.44
CA THR A 133 6.83 18.96 -4.09
C THR A 133 7.13 17.45 -4.06
N MET A 134 6.65 16.69 -5.04
CA MET A 134 6.96 15.27 -5.19
C MET A 134 8.39 15.04 -5.70
N VAL A 135 8.86 15.89 -6.62
CA VAL A 135 10.17 15.74 -7.27
C VAL A 135 11.29 16.35 -6.42
N PHE A 136 11.02 17.48 -5.76
CA PHE A 136 12.01 18.18 -4.93
C PHE A 136 11.82 17.83 -3.46
N SER A 137 12.86 17.18 -2.88
CA SER A 137 12.92 16.92 -1.44
C SER A 137 13.86 17.89 -0.78
N ALA A 138 13.42 18.49 0.32
CA ALA A 138 14.26 19.39 1.11
C ALA A 138 15.32 18.66 1.98
N GLY A 139 15.21 17.34 2.10
CA GLY A 139 16.08 16.52 2.93
C GLY A 139 15.68 16.50 4.42
N LEU A 140 16.46 15.78 5.22
CA LEU A 140 16.15 15.46 6.62
C LEU A 140 16.17 16.70 7.54
N VAL A 141 17.14 17.59 7.37
CA VAL A 141 17.32 18.75 8.28
C VAL A 141 16.16 19.74 8.21
N PRO A 142 15.75 20.26 7.04
CA PRO A 142 14.58 21.11 6.93
C PRO A 142 13.30 20.42 7.41
N TRP A 143 13.15 19.12 7.14
CA TRP A 143 12.01 18.32 7.62
C TRP A 143 11.94 18.31 9.15
N TYR A 144 13.08 18.03 9.84
CA TYR A 144 13.16 18.02 11.29
C TYR A 144 12.86 19.41 11.89
N MET A 145 13.40 20.48 11.30
CA MET A 145 13.12 21.85 11.74
C MET A 145 11.64 22.19 11.63
N MET A 146 10.99 21.76 10.57
CA MET A 146 9.55 21.92 10.38
C MET A 146 8.75 21.18 11.44
N CYS A 147 9.08 19.91 11.70
CA CYS A 147 8.43 19.11 12.76
C CYS A 147 8.53 19.81 14.13
N LYS A 148 9.72 20.34 14.46
CA LYS A 148 9.96 21.07 15.69
C LYS A 148 9.13 22.37 15.77
N SER A 149 9.06 23.14 14.68
CA SER A 149 8.29 24.39 14.62
C SER A 149 6.77 24.17 14.74
N LEU A 150 6.29 23.02 14.28
CA LEU A 150 4.87 22.62 14.39
C LEU A 150 4.51 21.99 15.75
N GLY A 151 5.48 21.86 16.66
CA GLY A 151 5.26 21.18 17.95
C GLY A 151 5.07 19.67 17.84
N CYS A 152 5.36 19.08 16.69
CA CYS A 152 5.33 17.64 16.44
C CYS A 152 6.67 17.02 16.83
N TYR A 153 7.05 17.13 18.11
CA TYR A 153 8.28 16.58 18.66
C TYR A 153 7.97 15.77 19.90
N ASP A 154 8.56 14.59 20.02
CA ASP A 154 8.41 13.68 21.17
C ASP A 154 6.95 13.33 21.52
N ASN A 155 6.13 13.15 20.48
CA ASN A 155 4.75 12.69 20.64
C ASN A 155 4.27 11.89 19.41
N ILE A 156 3.14 11.17 19.55
CA ILE A 156 2.57 10.33 18.48
C ILE A 156 2.24 11.12 17.21
N TRP A 157 1.97 12.42 17.31
CA TRP A 157 1.69 13.29 16.17
C TRP A 157 2.90 13.49 15.26
N ALA A 158 4.12 13.33 15.81
CA ALA A 158 5.35 13.34 15.03
C ALA A 158 5.38 12.22 13.97
N LEU A 159 4.77 11.07 14.28
CA LEU A 159 4.68 9.94 13.35
C LEU A 159 3.59 10.13 12.29
N ILE A 160 2.48 10.81 12.65
CA ILE A 160 1.29 10.88 11.80
C ILE A 160 1.32 12.08 10.85
N VAL A 161 1.63 13.27 11.36
CA VAL A 161 1.40 14.53 10.64
C VAL A 161 2.49 14.87 9.62
N PRO A 162 3.81 14.87 9.95
CA PRO A 162 4.79 15.54 9.11
C PRO A 162 5.11 14.84 7.78
N SER A 163 5.07 13.52 7.73
CA SER A 163 5.61 12.80 6.57
C SER A 163 4.60 11.95 5.80
N LEU A 164 3.56 11.45 6.45
CA LEU A 164 2.69 10.44 5.87
C LEU A 164 1.22 10.86 5.74
N MET A 165 0.80 11.98 6.36
CA MET A 165 -0.60 12.42 6.30
C MET A 165 -1.06 12.76 4.87
N PHE A 166 -0.14 13.16 3.99
CA PHE A 166 -0.44 13.45 2.60
C PHE A 166 0.75 13.12 1.69
N ASN A 167 0.50 12.29 0.67
CA ASN A 167 1.49 11.95 -0.35
C ASN A 167 0.97 12.36 -1.73
N PRO A 168 1.66 13.27 -2.45
CA PRO A 168 1.24 13.72 -3.78
C PRO A 168 1.15 12.59 -4.81
N PHE A 169 1.99 11.56 -4.73
CA PHE A 169 1.92 10.41 -5.63
C PHE A 169 0.58 9.67 -5.48
N ASN A 170 0.19 9.36 -4.22
CA ASN A 170 -1.09 8.71 -3.92
C ASN A 170 -2.28 9.58 -4.38
N MET A 171 -2.19 10.89 -4.22
CA MET A 171 -3.20 11.83 -4.70
C MET A 171 -3.34 11.79 -6.24
N PHE A 172 -2.23 11.70 -6.99
CA PHE A 172 -2.27 11.56 -8.44
C PHE A 172 -2.85 10.21 -8.88
N LEU A 173 -2.63 9.12 -8.13
CA LEU A 173 -3.30 7.84 -8.39
C LEU A 173 -4.81 7.97 -8.27
N VAL A 174 -5.31 8.54 -7.19
CA VAL A 174 -6.75 8.79 -6.98
C VAL A 174 -7.29 9.70 -8.08
N ARG A 175 -6.62 10.82 -8.38
CA ARG A 175 -7.02 11.75 -9.44
C ARG A 175 -7.17 11.06 -10.79
N ASN A 176 -6.20 10.23 -11.16
CA ASN A 176 -6.23 9.52 -12.45
C ASN A 176 -7.36 8.49 -12.48
N PHE A 177 -7.61 7.79 -11.38
CA PHE A 177 -8.72 6.85 -11.26
C PHE A 177 -10.07 7.55 -11.40
N VAL A 178 -10.28 8.66 -10.67
CA VAL A 178 -11.51 9.47 -10.73
C VAL A 178 -11.77 10.00 -12.15
N ARG A 179 -10.71 10.37 -12.89
CA ARG A 179 -10.83 10.81 -14.29
C ARG A 179 -11.27 9.72 -15.26
N GLY A 180 -11.07 8.45 -14.89
CA GLY A 180 -11.55 7.30 -15.66
C GLY A 180 -13.04 7.01 -15.46
N ILE A 181 -13.67 7.61 -14.45
CA ILE A 181 -15.11 7.46 -14.19
C ILE A 181 -15.88 8.35 -15.17
N PRO A 182 -16.96 7.83 -15.82
CA PRO A 182 -17.76 8.59 -16.77
C PRO A 182 -18.31 9.89 -16.15
N ALA A 183 -18.19 11.00 -16.90
CA ALA A 183 -18.63 12.33 -16.46
C ALA A 183 -20.14 12.43 -16.31
N GLU A 184 -20.87 11.61 -17.03
CA GLU A 184 -22.34 11.52 -17.06
C GLU A 184 -22.92 11.25 -15.65
N LEU A 185 -22.19 10.51 -14.82
CA LEU A 185 -22.60 10.26 -13.43
C LEU A 185 -22.62 11.55 -12.59
N ASN A 186 -21.65 12.44 -12.81
CA ASN A 186 -21.60 13.73 -12.15
C ASN A 186 -22.72 14.66 -12.66
N GLU A 187 -22.93 14.67 -13.97
CA GLU A 187 -23.93 15.52 -14.62
C GLU A 187 -25.35 15.11 -14.19
N SER A 188 -25.67 13.81 -14.20
CA SER A 188 -26.95 13.29 -13.74
C SER A 188 -27.21 13.63 -12.28
N ALA A 189 -26.22 13.43 -11.41
CA ALA A 189 -26.37 13.76 -9.99
C ALA A 189 -26.58 15.26 -9.75
N LYS A 190 -26.00 16.14 -10.57
CA LYS A 190 -26.23 17.59 -10.50
C LYS A 190 -27.65 17.97 -10.95
N ILE A 191 -28.18 17.29 -11.97
CA ILE A 191 -29.57 17.47 -12.42
C ILE A 191 -30.53 17.07 -11.29
N ASP A 192 -30.21 16.00 -10.54
CA ASP A 192 -30.97 15.56 -9.37
C ASP A 192 -30.80 16.48 -8.15
N GLY A 193 -30.06 17.59 -8.27
CA GLY A 193 -29.86 18.58 -7.20
C GLY A 193 -28.82 18.17 -6.15
N ALA A 194 -27.99 17.16 -6.40
CA ALA A 194 -26.95 16.77 -5.45
C ALA A 194 -25.82 17.80 -5.41
N GLY A 195 -25.44 18.22 -4.20
CA GLY A 195 -24.28 19.09 -3.99
C GLY A 195 -22.96 18.32 -4.18
N GLU A 196 -21.87 19.06 -4.46
CA GLU A 196 -20.54 18.47 -4.75
C GLU A 196 -20.03 17.49 -3.66
N VAL A 197 -20.27 17.81 -2.38
CA VAL A 197 -19.86 16.95 -1.27
C VAL A 197 -20.64 15.63 -1.29
N ARG A 198 -21.95 15.68 -1.55
CA ARG A 198 -22.78 14.47 -1.66
C ARG A 198 -22.36 13.63 -2.85
N ILE A 199 -22.05 14.23 -4.00
CA ILE A 199 -21.55 13.54 -5.18
C ILE A 199 -20.22 12.86 -4.85
N ALA A 200 -19.28 13.59 -4.21
CA ALA A 200 -17.98 13.04 -3.83
C ALA A 200 -18.10 11.79 -2.95
N PHE A 201 -18.88 11.86 -1.87
CA PHE A 201 -18.93 10.78 -0.87
C PHE A 201 -19.95 9.68 -1.16
N SER A 202 -21.09 10.01 -1.80
CA SER A 202 -22.13 9.01 -2.07
C SER A 202 -21.95 8.30 -3.41
N ILE A 203 -21.27 8.90 -4.37
CA ILE A 203 -21.08 8.33 -5.71
C ILE A 203 -19.61 7.98 -5.96
N TYR A 204 -18.71 8.96 -5.90
CA TYR A 204 -17.31 8.73 -6.27
C TYR A 204 -16.54 7.93 -5.22
N PHE A 205 -16.76 8.16 -3.92
CA PHE A 205 -16.04 7.43 -2.87
C PHE A 205 -16.24 5.91 -2.98
N PRO A 206 -17.48 5.37 -3.11
CA PRO A 206 -17.69 3.93 -3.31
C PRO A 206 -17.06 3.40 -4.59
N LEU A 207 -17.15 4.14 -5.69
CA LEU A 207 -16.54 3.77 -6.96
C LEU A 207 -15.00 3.76 -6.89
N CYS A 208 -14.43 4.58 -6.03
CA CYS A 208 -12.98 4.68 -5.81
C CYS A 208 -12.43 3.68 -4.80
N LEU A 209 -13.25 2.81 -4.19
CA LEU A 209 -12.78 1.82 -3.21
C LEU A 209 -11.57 1.00 -3.69
N PRO A 210 -11.45 0.55 -4.95
CA PRO A 210 -10.28 -0.19 -5.40
C PRO A 210 -8.98 0.62 -5.32
N VAL A 211 -8.98 1.88 -5.75
CA VAL A 211 -7.80 2.75 -5.65
C VAL A 211 -7.56 3.18 -4.21
N LEU A 212 -8.61 3.39 -3.42
CA LEU A 212 -8.50 3.72 -1.99
C LEU A 212 -7.87 2.58 -1.21
N ALA A 213 -8.22 1.31 -1.49
CA ALA A 213 -7.57 0.15 -0.90
C ALA A 213 -6.07 0.11 -1.24
N THR A 214 -5.71 0.43 -2.47
CA THR A 214 -4.31 0.47 -2.91
C THR A 214 -3.51 1.55 -2.17
N ILE A 215 -4.03 2.79 -2.10
CA ILE A 215 -3.33 3.87 -1.39
C ILE A 215 -3.32 3.64 0.13
N ALA A 216 -4.38 3.04 0.68
CA ALA A 216 -4.43 2.66 2.10
C ALA A 216 -3.33 1.64 2.43
N LEU A 217 -3.07 0.67 1.55
CA LEU A 217 -1.95 -0.26 1.70
C LEU A 217 -0.60 0.47 1.69
N PHE A 218 -0.39 1.42 0.76
CA PHE A 218 0.85 2.21 0.71
C PHE A 218 1.07 3.04 1.98
N TYR A 219 0.01 3.68 2.48
CA TYR A 219 0.08 4.41 3.75
C TYR A 219 0.32 3.48 4.94
N ALA A 220 -0.40 2.35 5.02
CA ALA A 220 -0.25 1.39 6.12
C ALA A 220 1.19 0.85 6.20
N ILE A 221 1.78 0.47 5.05
CA ILE A 221 3.19 0.04 4.99
C ILE A 221 4.13 1.18 5.41
N GLY A 222 3.85 2.41 4.97
CA GLY A 222 4.64 3.59 5.35
C GLY A 222 4.62 3.85 6.85
N TYR A 223 3.44 3.85 7.47
CA TYR A 223 3.28 4.04 8.92
C TYR A 223 3.88 2.90 9.73
N TRP A 224 3.66 1.66 9.31
CA TRP A 224 4.20 0.48 10.00
C TRP A 224 5.73 0.45 10.04
N ASN A 225 6.37 0.87 8.95
CA ASN A 225 7.84 0.89 8.84
C ASN A 225 8.46 2.23 9.25
N ASN A 226 7.66 3.17 9.77
CA ASN A 226 8.18 4.45 10.22
C ASN A 226 8.90 4.27 11.57
N TYR A 227 10.17 4.66 11.60
CA TYR A 227 11.06 4.51 12.77
C TYR A 227 11.67 5.86 13.24
N PHE A 228 11.24 6.99 12.65
CA PHE A 228 11.66 8.33 13.03
C PHE A 228 10.72 8.99 14.02
#